data_ed4a5015dab01544c019429b0b509320
#
_entry.id   ed4a5015dab01544c019429b0b509320
#
_cell.length_a   1.000
_cell.length_b   1.000
_cell.length_c   1.000
_cell.angle_alpha   90.00
_cell.angle_beta   90.00
_cell.angle_gamma   90.00
#
_symmetry.space_group_name_H-M   'P 1'
#
loop_
_entity.id
_entity.type
_entity.pdbx_description
1 polymer ?
#
loop_
_entity_poly.entity_id
_entity_poly.type
_entity_poly.pdbx_seq_one_letter_code
_entity_poly.pdbx_strand_id
1 'polypeptide(L)'
;MDKEHVVILVVGKTNSGKSTLIKKLCERTGLKALCSYTTRPKRSESDNDHIFVNKEEYLRAKENDEIAIDGEIAGNYYYSTIEQLYNSDLYTINPEALDRLIALNLPSIRFVIVYISCPDKVREERAMKRGDDKHKFRTRNFAERQEFKKFVSEEKWDYAINNTNFAQAYSTFRWISIIEGLWKQRKEE
;
A
#
# COMPACT_ATOMS: atom_id res chain seq x y z
N MET A 1 -3.49 -26.28 -13.89
CA MET A 1 -2.98 -25.47 -12.76
C MET A 1 -3.59 -24.10 -12.90
N ASP A 2 -4.48 -23.73 -11.99
CA ASP A 2 -5.06 -22.39 -11.99
C ASP A 2 -3.93 -21.38 -11.78
N LYS A 3 -3.93 -20.32 -12.59
CA LYS A 3 -2.88 -19.30 -12.56
C LYS A 3 -3.00 -18.54 -11.23
N GLU A 4 -1.94 -18.56 -10.40
CA GLU A 4 -1.91 -17.76 -9.18
C GLU A 4 -2.19 -16.29 -9.48
N HIS A 5 -3.04 -15.69 -8.67
CA HIS A 5 -3.27 -14.25 -8.68
C HIS A 5 -2.13 -13.54 -7.96
N VAL A 6 -1.41 -12.68 -8.66
CA VAL A 6 -0.28 -11.95 -8.07
C VAL A 6 -0.77 -10.62 -7.52
N VAL A 7 -0.44 -10.34 -6.25
CA VAL A 7 -0.69 -9.04 -5.61
C VAL A 7 0.64 -8.44 -5.15
N ILE A 8 0.99 -7.27 -5.68
CA ILE A 8 2.17 -6.53 -5.22
C ILE A 8 1.82 -5.75 -3.95
N LEU A 9 2.46 -6.12 -2.85
CA LEU A 9 2.37 -5.43 -1.56
C LEU A 9 3.43 -4.32 -1.50
N VAL A 10 3.00 -3.05 -1.55
CA VAL A 10 3.89 -1.89 -1.58
C VAL A 10 4.09 -1.36 -0.18
N VAL A 11 5.30 -1.54 0.35
CA VAL A 11 5.71 -1.14 1.70
C VAL A 11 6.64 0.07 1.63
N GLY A 12 6.57 0.98 2.58
CA GLY A 12 7.48 2.13 2.66
C GLY A 12 6.93 3.22 3.57
N LYS A 13 7.82 4.04 4.11
CA LYS A 13 7.48 5.11 5.04
C LYS A 13 6.61 6.19 4.40
N THR A 14 5.93 6.98 5.23
CA THR A 14 5.15 8.14 4.78
C THR A 14 6.01 9.06 3.90
N ASN A 15 5.40 9.62 2.85
CA ASN A 15 6.05 10.48 1.84
C ASN A 15 7.21 9.83 1.06
N SER A 16 7.37 8.49 1.11
CA SER A 16 8.28 7.78 0.20
C SER A 16 7.80 7.77 -1.25
N GLY A 17 6.54 8.15 -1.52
CA GLY A 17 5.96 8.25 -2.87
C GLY A 17 5.24 7.01 -3.36
N LYS A 18 4.89 6.07 -2.48
CA LYS A 18 4.12 4.84 -2.82
C LYS A 18 2.87 5.13 -3.64
N SER A 19 1.98 5.96 -3.11
CA SER A 19 0.69 6.28 -3.75
C SER A 19 0.87 6.93 -5.13
N THR A 20 1.89 7.79 -5.29
CA THR A 20 2.19 8.44 -6.57
C THR A 20 2.69 7.42 -7.60
N LEU A 21 3.56 6.48 -7.19
CA LEU A 21 4.06 5.41 -8.05
C LEU A 21 2.93 4.46 -8.47
N ILE A 22 2.11 4.02 -7.51
CA ILE A 22 0.94 3.15 -7.75
C ILE A 22 -0.03 3.82 -8.71
N LYS A 23 -0.44 5.06 -8.41
CA LYS A 23 -1.35 5.83 -9.28
C LYS A 23 -0.84 5.89 -10.71
N LYS A 24 0.44 6.26 -10.89
CA LYS A 24 1.07 6.34 -12.21
C LYS A 24 1.09 4.98 -12.93
N LEU A 25 1.35 3.90 -12.20
CA LEU A 25 1.35 2.56 -12.76
C LEU A 25 -0.08 2.16 -13.20
N CYS A 26 -1.08 2.33 -12.33
CA CYS A 26 -2.49 2.04 -12.66
C CYS A 26 -2.99 2.81 -13.88
N GLU A 27 -2.69 4.12 -13.97
CA GLU A 27 -3.05 4.97 -15.11
C GLU A 27 -2.49 4.47 -16.44
N ARG A 28 -1.30 3.84 -16.42
CA ARG A 28 -0.60 3.37 -17.62
C ARG A 28 -0.88 1.93 -18.00
N THR A 29 -1.30 1.11 -17.03
CA THR A 29 -1.43 -0.34 -17.22
C THR A 29 -2.85 -0.85 -17.11
N GLY A 30 -3.73 -0.10 -16.44
CA GLY A 30 -5.06 -0.56 -16.05
C GLY A 30 -5.05 -1.53 -14.85
N LEU A 31 -3.89 -1.72 -14.18
CA LEU A 31 -3.82 -2.46 -12.91
C LEU A 31 -4.68 -1.79 -11.85
N LYS A 32 -5.22 -2.59 -10.94
CA LYS A 32 -6.13 -2.14 -9.90
C LYS A 32 -5.40 -2.06 -8.55
N ALA A 33 -5.40 -0.86 -7.95
CA ALA A 33 -4.94 -0.70 -6.58
C ALA A 33 -6.09 -0.93 -5.61
N LEU A 34 -5.83 -1.71 -4.55
CA LEU A 34 -6.76 -1.89 -3.45
C LEU A 34 -6.97 -0.57 -2.72
N CYS A 35 -8.23 -0.18 -2.57
CA CYS A 35 -8.67 0.95 -1.76
C CYS A 35 -9.29 0.41 -0.47
N SER A 36 -8.59 0.54 0.66
CA SER A 36 -9.06 0.03 1.95
C SER A 36 -10.28 0.80 2.48
N TYR A 37 -11.07 0.14 3.30
CA TYR A 37 -12.18 0.74 4.02
C TYR A 37 -11.70 1.52 5.26
N THR A 38 -12.46 2.53 5.67
CA THR A 38 -12.23 3.22 6.95
C THR A 38 -13.52 3.77 7.55
N THR A 39 -13.60 3.72 8.88
CA THR A 39 -14.68 4.38 9.63
C THR A 39 -14.37 5.85 9.96
N ARG A 40 -13.20 6.35 9.56
CA ARG A 40 -12.81 7.75 9.68
C ARG A 40 -13.73 8.62 8.83
N PRO A 41 -14.22 9.76 9.33
CA PRO A 41 -14.93 10.71 8.48
C PRO A 41 -14.02 11.28 7.38
N LYS A 42 -14.61 11.63 6.24
CA LYS A 42 -13.90 12.33 5.16
C LYS A 42 -13.31 13.64 5.68
N ARG A 43 -12.09 13.94 5.27
CA ARG A 43 -11.40 15.21 5.59
C ARG A 43 -11.89 16.37 4.72
N SER A 44 -12.34 16.06 3.51
CA SER A 44 -12.92 16.98 2.51
C SER A 44 -13.77 16.18 1.54
N GLU A 45 -14.57 16.85 0.72
CA GLU A 45 -15.36 16.21 -0.34
C GLU A 45 -14.49 15.47 -1.38
N SER A 46 -13.25 15.93 -1.59
CA SER A 46 -12.28 15.32 -2.50
C SER A 46 -11.46 14.19 -1.88
N ASP A 47 -11.70 13.82 -0.61
CA ASP A 47 -11.02 12.72 0.06
C ASP A 47 -11.52 11.38 -0.48
N ASN A 48 -10.75 10.80 -1.39
CA ASN A 48 -11.01 9.51 -2.03
C ASN A 48 -9.91 8.48 -1.76
N ASP A 49 -9.12 8.70 -0.69
CA ASP A 49 -8.00 7.81 -0.33
C ASP A 49 -8.47 6.45 0.24
N HIS A 50 -9.75 6.39 0.67
CA HIS A 50 -10.38 5.22 1.26
C HIS A 50 -11.85 5.10 0.83
N ILE A 51 -12.41 3.92 1.01
CA ILE A 51 -13.86 3.69 1.00
C ILE A 51 -14.37 3.98 2.41
N PHE A 52 -15.21 5.02 2.54
CA PHE A 52 -15.71 5.46 3.83
C PHE A 52 -16.97 4.71 4.20
N VAL A 53 -16.97 4.10 5.38
CA VAL A 53 -18.03 3.26 5.92
C VAL A 53 -18.35 3.67 7.35
N ASN A 54 -19.49 3.24 7.89
CA ASN A 54 -19.82 3.40 9.30
C ASN A 54 -19.26 2.25 10.15
N LYS A 55 -19.39 2.37 11.47
CA LYS A 55 -18.88 1.36 12.40
C LYS A 55 -19.68 0.04 12.32
N GLU A 56 -20.94 0.12 12.05
CA GLU A 56 -21.83 -1.04 11.90
C GLU A 56 -21.42 -1.90 10.69
N GLU A 57 -21.05 -1.26 9.58
CA GLU A 57 -20.54 -1.94 8.37
C GLU A 57 -19.21 -2.65 8.67
N TYR A 58 -18.30 -2.02 9.41
CA TYR A 58 -17.06 -2.68 9.86
C TYR A 58 -17.34 -3.89 10.74
N LEU A 59 -18.22 -3.75 11.75
CA LEU A 59 -18.55 -4.86 12.67
C LEU A 59 -19.19 -6.04 11.92
N ARG A 60 -20.09 -5.76 10.98
CA ARG A 60 -20.71 -6.79 10.13
C ARG A 60 -19.65 -7.53 9.28
N ALA A 61 -18.75 -6.81 8.64
CA ALA A 61 -17.66 -7.43 7.85
C ALA A 61 -16.76 -8.30 8.74
N LYS A 62 -16.56 -7.90 10.00
CA LYS A 62 -15.78 -8.65 10.97
C LYS A 62 -16.50 -9.92 11.45
N GLU A 63 -17.81 -9.85 11.72
CA GLU A 63 -18.65 -10.98 12.13
C GLU A 63 -18.79 -12.02 11.00
N ASN A 64 -18.73 -11.58 9.75
CA ASN A 64 -18.80 -12.46 8.57
C ASN A 64 -17.45 -13.03 8.13
N ASP A 65 -16.35 -12.81 8.87
CA ASP A 65 -15.00 -13.23 8.49
C ASP A 65 -14.55 -12.71 7.11
N GLU A 66 -15.06 -11.55 6.68
CA GLU A 66 -14.73 -10.94 5.38
C GLU A 66 -13.37 -10.19 5.42
N ILE A 67 -12.91 -9.82 6.62
CA ILE A 67 -11.74 -8.96 6.79
C ILE A 67 -10.45 -9.76 6.64
N ALA A 68 -9.60 -9.33 5.71
CA ALA A 68 -8.25 -9.86 5.57
C ALA A 68 -7.29 -9.21 6.60
N ILE A 69 -7.31 -7.88 6.68
CA ILE A 69 -6.46 -7.10 7.60
C ILE A 69 -7.28 -5.93 8.13
N ASP A 70 -7.18 -5.68 9.42
CA ASP A 70 -7.68 -4.47 10.06
C ASP A 70 -6.64 -3.83 10.99
N GLY A 71 -6.92 -2.59 11.37
CA GLY A 71 -6.17 -1.85 12.37
C GLY A 71 -6.97 -0.65 12.86
N GLU A 72 -6.62 -0.15 14.05
CA GLU A 72 -7.24 1.02 14.63
C GLU A 72 -6.21 2.16 14.72
N ILE A 73 -6.58 3.35 14.23
CA ILE A 73 -5.76 4.56 14.31
C ILE A 73 -6.65 5.71 14.82
N ALA A 74 -6.31 6.27 15.96
CA ALA A 74 -7.03 7.38 16.58
C ALA A 74 -8.56 7.12 16.69
N GLY A 75 -8.95 5.93 17.13
CA GLY A 75 -10.35 5.53 17.34
C GLY A 75 -11.12 5.20 16.06
N ASN A 76 -10.46 5.16 14.90
CA ASN A 76 -11.07 4.79 13.63
C ASN A 76 -10.49 3.49 13.11
N TYR A 77 -11.33 2.63 12.57
CA TYR A 77 -10.92 1.38 11.95
C TYR A 77 -10.52 1.60 10.50
N TYR A 78 -9.49 0.87 10.08
CA TYR A 78 -9.03 0.76 8.69
C TYR A 78 -8.94 -0.72 8.39
N TYR A 79 -9.53 -1.16 7.28
CA TYR A 79 -9.52 -2.58 6.94
C TYR A 79 -9.56 -2.82 5.44
N SER A 80 -9.15 -4.00 5.04
CA SER A 80 -9.34 -4.54 3.70
C SER A 80 -9.98 -5.91 3.78
N THR A 81 -10.75 -6.28 2.76
CA THR A 81 -11.42 -7.57 2.71
C THR A 81 -10.64 -8.58 1.88
N ILE A 82 -10.92 -9.87 2.12
CA ILE A 82 -10.37 -10.97 1.33
C ILE A 82 -10.77 -10.82 -0.14
N GLU A 83 -12.03 -10.45 -0.40
CA GLU A 83 -12.53 -10.20 -1.75
C GLU A 83 -11.75 -9.09 -2.47
N GLN A 84 -11.42 -8.00 -1.78
CA GLN A 84 -10.60 -6.92 -2.36
C GLN A 84 -9.22 -7.41 -2.79
N LEU A 85 -8.59 -8.32 -2.02
CA LEU A 85 -7.29 -8.89 -2.38
C LEU A 85 -7.35 -9.70 -3.67
N TYR A 86 -8.41 -10.53 -3.85
CA TYR A 86 -8.60 -11.29 -5.10
C TYR A 86 -8.93 -10.43 -6.32
N ASN A 87 -9.42 -9.20 -6.11
CA ASN A 87 -9.85 -8.27 -7.16
C ASN A 87 -8.85 -7.12 -7.43
N SER A 88 -7.68 -7.13 -6.77
CA SER A 88 -6.69 -6.06 -6.87
C SER A 88 -5.30 -6.60 -7.19
N ASP A 89 -4.50 -5.80 -7.89
CA ASP A 89 -3.13 -6.14 -8.29
C ASP A 89 -2.08 -5.49 -7.38
N LEU A 90 -2.44 -4.41 -6.69
CA LEU A 90 -1.54 -3.59 -5.89
C LEU A 90 -2.18 -3.24 -4.55
N TYR A 91 -1.43 -3.36 -3.45
CA TYR A 91 -1.90 -2.96 -2.13
C TYR A 91 -0.81 -2.26 -1.33
N THR A 92 -1.12 -1.10 -0.74
CA THR A 92 -0.21 -0.40 0.17
C THR A 92 -0.43 -0.89 1.59
N ILE A 93 0.63 -1.41 2.22
CA ILE A 93 0.56 -2.02 3.55
C ILE A 93 1.74 -1.56 4.43
N ASN A 94 1.56 -1.54 5.75
CA ASN A 94 2.64 -1.32 6.70
C ASN A 94 3.30 -2.64 7.12
N PRO A 95 4.50 -2.61 7.74
CA PRO A 95 5.22 -3.83 8.11
C PRO A 95 4.47 -4.76 9.08
N GLU A 96 3.73 -4.20 10.04
CA GLU A 96 2.96 -4.99 11.01
C GLU A 96 1.80 -5.75 10.35
N ALA A 97 1.04 -5.05 9.51
CA ALA A 97 -0.06 -5.66 8.79
C ALA A 97 0.43 -6.66 7.72
N LEU A 98 1.63 -6.44 7.15
CA LEU A 98 2.26 -7.36 6.21
C LEU A 98 2.46 -8.75 6.81
N ASP A 99 3.06 -8.85 8.00
CA ASP A 99 3.31 -10.14 8.66
C ASP A 99 1.98 -10.88 8.92
N ARG A 100 0.92 -10.17 9.33
CA ARG A 100 -0.41 -10.74 9.54
C ARG A 100 -1.07 -11.20 8.23
N LEU A 101 -0.93 -10.42 7.15
CA LEU A 101 -1.50 -10.76 5.86
C LEU A 101 -0.88 -12.02 5.26
N ILE A 102 0.45 -12.14 5.33
CA ILE A 102 1.16 -13.35 4.86
C ILE A 102 0.74 -14.59 5.66
N ALA A 103 0.53 -14.44 6.97
CA ALA A 103 0.10 -15.53 7.83
C ALA A 103 -1.30 -16.09 7.51
N LEU A 104 -2.15 -15.36 6.77
CA LEU A 104 -3.46 -15.86 6.32
C LEU A 104 -3.33 -17.00 5.31
N ASN A 105 -2.20 -17.11 4.63
CA ASN A 105 -1.93 -18.16 3.63
C ASN A 105 -3.08 -18.35 2.63
N LEU A 106 -3.51 -17.25 2.01
CA LEU A 106 -4.66 -17.23 1.10
C LEU A 106 -4.41 -18.10 -0.13
N PRO A 107 -5.31 -19.04 -0.45
CA PRO A 107 -5.12 -19.94 -1.58
C PRO A 107 -5.10 -19.17 -2.90
N SER A 108 -4.28 -19.62 -3.86
CA SER A 108 -4.19 -19.03 -5.21
C SER A 108 -3.79 -17.55 -5.26
N ILE A 109 -3.32 -16.96 -4.16
CA ILE A 109 -2.71 -15.63 -4.13
C ILE A 109 -1.20 -15.78 -3.86
N ARG A 110 -0.39 -15.13 -4.71
CA ARG A 110 1.04 -14.94 -4.47
C ARG A 110 1.32 -13.48 -4.19
N PHE A 111 1.84 -13.20 -3.00
CA PHE A 111 2.27 -11.86 -2.62
C PHE A 111 3.70 -11.60 -3.10
N VAL A 112 3.92 -10.42 -3.69
CA VAL A 112 5.24 -9.90 -4.06
C VAL A 112 5.46 -8.61 -3.30
N ILE A 113 6.48 -8.56 -2.47
CA ILE A 113 6.74 -7.45 -1.57
C ILE A 113 7.72 -6.47 -2.21
N VAL A 114 7.26 -5.23 -2.45
CA VAL A 114 8.07 -4.14 -3.01
C VAL A 114 8.28 -3.05 -1.96
N TYR A 115 9.52 -2.89 -1.53
CA TYR A 115 9.91 -1.85 -0.58
C TYR A 115 10.28 -0.55 -1.30
N ILE A 116 9.55 0.53 -1.03
CA ILE A 116 9.87 1.87 -1.53
C ILE A 116 10.66 2.63 -0.47
N SER A 117 11.98 2.66 -0.63
CA SER A 117 12.87 3.45 0.21
C SER A 117 12.97 4.89 -0.27
N CYS A 118 13.17 5.82 0.66
CA CYS A 118 13.42 7.23 0.36
C CYS A 118 14.09 7.88 1.59
N PRO A 119 15.18 8.65 1.41
CA PRO A 119 15.85 9.33 2.50
C PRO A 119 14.94 10.27 3.26
N ASP A 120 15.12 10.36 4.59
CA ASP A 120 14.29 11.19 5.47
C ASP A 120 14.22 12.65 5.03
N LYS A 121 15.36 13.21 4.57
CA LYS A 121 15.44 14.59 4.05
C LYS A 121 14.50 14.79 2.86
N VAL A 122 14.52 13.89 1.90
CA VAL A 122 13.67 13.97 0.69
C VAL A 122 12.19 13.82 1.06
N ARG A 123 11.88 12.94 2.02
CA ARG A 123 10.50 12.76 2.52
C ARG A 123 10.01 14.00 3.28
N GLU A 124 10.86 14.65 4.09
CA GLU A 124 10.54 15.93 4.76
C GLU A 124 10.28 17.04 3.73
N GLU A 125 11.15 17.18 2.71
CA GLU A 125 10.94 18.14 1.64
C GLU A 125 9.62 17.93 0.87
N ARG A 126 9.27 16.68 0.58
CA ARG A 126 7.98 16.33 -0.04
C ARG A 126 6.80 16.65 0.85
N ALA A 127 6.91 16.40 2.16
CA ALA A 127 5.89 16.75 3.14
C ALA A 127 5.66 18.27 3.17
N MET A 128 6.73 19.06 3.24
CA MET A 128 6.63 20.53 3.26
C MET A 128 6.03 21.09 1.96
N LYS A 129 6.41 20.56 0.80
CA LYS A 129 5.81 20.96 -0.49
C LYS A 129 4.31 20.66 -0.59
N ARG A 130 3.82 19.64 0.13
CA ARG A 130 2.41 19.28 0.20
C ARG A 130 1.63 20.12 1.21
N GLY A 131 2.32 20.92 2.04
CA GLY A 131 1.72 21.72 3.12
C GLY A 131 1.53 20.94 4.43
N ASP A 132 2.19 19.81 4.61
CA ASP A 132 2.12 19.06 5.86
C ASP A 132 2.83 19.84 6.99
N ASP A 133 2.29 19.72 8.21
CA ASP A 133 2.93 20.28 9.40
C ASP A 133 4.27 19.58 9.71
N LYS A 134 5.33 20.36 9.90
CA LYS A 134 6.68 19.85 10.13
C LYS A 134 6.82 19.04 11.41
N HIS A 135 6.16 19.47 12.49
CA HIS A 135 6.22 18.77 13.77
C HIS A 135 5.50 17.42 13.66
N LYS A 136 4.31 17.38 13.05
CA LYS A 136 3.56 16.15 12.79
C LYS A 136 4.37 15.17 11.93
N PHE A 137 5.05 15.67 10.89
CA PHE A 137 5.93 14.84 10.08
C PHE A 137 7.05 14.22 10.91
N ARG A 138 7.76 14.99 11.76
CA ARG A 138 8.86 14.50 12.58
C ARG A 138 8.42 13.46 13.61
N THR A 139 7.29 13.70 14.28
CA THR A 139 6.71 12.74 15.23
C THR A 139 6.38 11.41 14.53
N ARG A 140 5.72 11.47 13.38
CA ARG A 140 5.41 10.29 12.59
C ARG A 140 6.66 9.58 12.08
N ASN A 141 7.65 10.32 11.59
CA ASN A 141 8.91 9.76 11.11
C ASN A 141 9.68 9.03 12.22
N PHE A 142 9.62 9.53 13.46
CA PHE A 142 10.22 8.86 14.61
C PHE A 142 9.51 7.52 14.91
N ALA A 143 8.19 7.50 14.94
CA ALA A 143 7.42 6.27 15.13
C ALA A 143 7.69 5.24 14.00
N GLU A 144 7.68 5.68 12.74
CA GLU A 144 7.98 4.83 11.58
C GLU A 144 9.41 4.25 11.61
N ARG A 145 10.38 4.93 12.20
CA ARG A 145 11.73 4.37 12.35
C ARG A 145 11.73 3.10 13.21
N GLN A 146 10.90 3.06 14.24
CA GLN A 146 10.78 1.88 15.10
C GLN A 146 10.00 0.76 14.40
N GLU A 147 8.87 1.11 13.79
CA GLU A 147 8.02 0.17 13.04
C GLU A 147 8.80 -0.52 11.90
N PHE A 148 9.60 0.25 11.15
CA PHE A 148 10.38 -0.26 10.02
C PHE A 148 11.71 -0.92 10.41
N LYS A 149 12.15 -0.82 11.70
CA LYS A 149 13.46 -1.33 12.11
C LYS A 149 13.63 -2.83 11.80
N LYS A 150 12.68 -3.64 12.24
CA LYS A 150 12.69 -5.08 12.02
C LYS A 150 12.57 -5.42 10.54
N PHE A 151 11.59 -4.82 9.84
CA PHE A 151 11.36 -5.01 8.43
C PHE A 151 12.63 -4.76 7.58
N VAL A 152 13.36 -3.67 7.88
CA VAL A 152 14.57 -3.32 7.15
C VAL A 152 15.75 -4.22 7.54
N SER A 153 15.90 -4.59 8.82
CA SER A 153 17.01 -5.48 9.25
C SER A 153 16.87 -6.92 8.77
N GLU A 154 15.65 -7.38 8.52
CA GLU A 154 15.35 -8.74 8.03
C GLU A 154 15.20 -8.80 6.51
N GLU A 155 15.32 -7.66 5.82
CA GLU A 155 15.16 -7.53 4.35
C GLU A 155 13.90 -8.23 3.82
N LYS A 156 12.76 -8.03 4.50
CA LYS A 156 11.48 -8.68 4.19
C LYS A 156 10.83 -8.14 2.91
N TRP A 157 11.54 -8.17 1.79
CA TRP A 157 11.01 -7.77 0.48
C TRP A 157 11.63 -8.59 -0.64
N ASP A 158 10.89 -8.75 -1.72
CA ASP A 158 11.40 -9.36 -2.95
C ASP A 158 12.16 -8.32 -3.80
N TYR A 159 11.71 -7.07 -3.76
CA TYR A 159 12.31 -5.96 -4.50
C TYR A 159 12.40 -4.69 -3.66
N ALA A 160 13.51 -3.96 -3.79
CA ALA A 160 13.69 -2.64 -3.19
C ALA A 160 13.85 -1.56 -4.27
N ILE A 161 13.13 -0.45 -4.14
CA ILE A 161 13.17 0.70 -5.03
C ILE A 161 13.57 1.94 -4.25
N ASN A 162 14.66 2.60 -4.65
CA ASN A 162 15.00 3.92 -4.13
C ASN A 162 14.22 4.99 -4.91
N ASN A 163 13.27 5.66 -4.24
CA ASN A 163 12.48 6.73 -4.84
C ASN A 163 13.02 8.13 -4.50
N THR A 164 14.32 8.33 -4.61
CA THR A 164 14.92 9.67 -4.63
C THR A 164 14.65 10.34 -5.97
N ASN A 165 14.77 9.60 -7.07
CA ASN A 165 14.39 10.02 -8.42
C ASN A 165 13.11 9.28 -8.86
N PHE A 166 12.04 10.03 -9.08
CA PHE A 166 10.73 9.45 -9.41
C PHE A 166 10.74 8.70 -10.76
N ALA A 167 11.40 9.24 -11.79
CA ALA A 167 11.40 8.61 -13.11
C ALA A 167 12.10 7.24 -13.10
N GLN A 168 13.23 7.14 -12.40
CA GLN A 168 13.93 5.87 -12.22
C GLN A 168 13.11 4.89 -11.39
N ALA A 169 12.56 5.35 -10.26
CA ALA A 169 11.72 4.52 -9.39
C ALA A 169 10.48 3.98 -10.14
N TYR A 170 9.82 4.83 -10.93
CA TYR A 170 8.69 4.41 -11.76
C TYR A 170 9.10 3.38 -12.82
N SER A 171 10.22 3.60 -13.51
CA SER A 171 10.74 2.65 -14.50
C SER A 171 11.00 1.28 -13.87
N THR A 172 11.67 1.25 -12.71
CA THR A 172 11.93 0.00 -11.97
C THR A 172 10.63 -0.66 -11.53
N PHE A 173 9.66 0.09 -10.98
CA PHE A 173 8.38 -0.46 -10.53
C PHE A 173 7.57 -1.05 -11.70
N ARG A 174 7.60 -0.38 -12.84
CA ARG A 174 7.02 -0.90 -14.08
C ARG A 174 7.65 -2.22 -14.50
N TRP A 175 8.98 -2.32 -14.48
CA TRP A 175 9.69 -3.56 -14.82
C TRP A 175 9.34 -4.70 -13.87
N ILE A 176 9.24 -4.45 -12.56
CA ILE A 176 8.79 -5.45 -11.58
C ILE A 176 7.39 -5.95 -11.96
N SER A 177 6.45 -5.07 -12.29
CA SER A 177 5.10 -5.49 -12.68
C SER A 177 5.06 -6.36 -13.94
N ILE A 178 6.01 -6.15 -14.88
CA ILE A 178 6.16 -6.98 -16.07
C ILE A 178 6.71 -8.36 -15.71
N ILE A 179 7.80 -8.41 -14.93
CA ILE A 179 8.47 -9.66 -14.52
C ILE A 179 7.50 -10.53 -13.74
N GLU A 180 6.70 -9.94 -12.87
CA GLU A 180 5.69 -10.63 -12.05
C GLU A 180 4.41 -11.00 -12.84
N GLY A 181 4.39 -10.71 -14.14
CA GLY A 181 3.31 -11.12 -15.05
C GLY A 181 2.01 -10.33 -14.91
N LEU A 182 2.04 -9.19 -14.21
CA LEU A 182 0.88 -8.30 -14.06
C LEU A 182 0.66 -7.41 -15.29
N TRP A 183 1.72 -7.12 -16.03
CA TRP A 183 1.62 -6.30 -17.24
C TRP A 183 1.01 -7.10 -18.39
N LYS A 184 -0.25 -6.84 -18.70
CA LYS A 184 -0.81 -7.19 -19.99
C LYS A 184 -0.62 -5.98 -20.91
N GLN A 185 0.18 -6.09 -21.98
CA GLN A 185 0.18 -5.06 -23.02
C GLN A 185 -1.28 -4.84 -23.42
N ARG A 186 -1.80 -3.61 -23.27
CA ARG A 186 -3.00 -3.23 -24.00
C ARG A 186 -2.65 -3.44 -25.47
N LYS A 187 -3.36 -4.32 -26.16
CA LYS A 187 -3.44 -4.26 -27.60
C LYS A 187 -4.00 -2.86 -27.89
N GLU A 188 -3.20 -2.03 -28.56
CA GLU A 188 -3.70 -0.80 -29.15
C GLU A 188 -4.81 -1.23 -30.12
N GLU A 189 -6.05 -0.89 -29.77
CA GLU A 189 -7.19 -0.93 -30.68
C GLU A 189 -7.20 0.36 -31.51
#